data_67a1462208551c539e41a1bd7ee1b9e3
#
_entry.id   67a1462208551c539e41a1bd7ee1b9e3
#
_cell.length_a   1.000
_cell.length_b   1.000
_cell.length_c   1.000
_cell.angle_alpha   90.00
_cell.angle_beta   90.00
_cell.angle_gamma   90.00
#
_symmetry.space_group_name_H-M   'P 1'
#
loop_
_entity.id
_entity.type
_entity.pdbx_description
1 polymer ?
#
loop_
_entity_poly.entity_id
_entity_poly.type
_entity_poly.pdbx_seq_one_letter_code
_entity_poly.pdbx_strand_id
1 'polypeptide(L)'
;EAFAKVEQAGRYDGPLNTARVYFAEGNLDGATQALARAVAMDPKPPVWTSAWLSGEIARQQGQFDVAVENFKSVLYDQTEERNKRQFDFSLDYVVRNQLGSAYLDLALAASSAEDNEGKDKYLQLARSEFEKVLTIDSENLMAHANLVTVFERLGIEDQAEFHRQANLRYKPDDNASNLARRPARQKYPAANRAAESTVIYLLQRPGAPGLPPEAASKSAGVSTQENLLP
;
A
#
# COMPACT_ATOMS: atom_id res chain seq x y z
N GLU A 1 -5.23 -1.38 21.62
CA GLU A 1 -6.41 -1.19 22.50
C GLU A 1 -7.65 -0.70 21.75
N ALA A 2 -7.55 0.36 20.88
CA ALA A 2 -8.72 0.91 20.19
C ALA A 2 -9.44 -0.11 19.32
N PHE A 3 -8.73 -0.87 18.48
CA PHE A 3 -9.33 -1.87 17.60
C PHE A 3 -9.95 -3.05 18.35
N ALA A 4 -9.41 -3.43 19.52
CA ALA A 4 -10.01 -4.47 20.37
C ALA A 4 -11.40 -4.07 20.88
N LYS A 5 -11.63 -2.79 21.20
CA LYS A 5 -12.97 -2.28 21.59
C LYS A 5 -13.94 -2.32 20.43
N VAL A 6 -13.49 -2.07 19.20
CA VAL A 6 -14.31 -2.16 17.98
C VAL A 6 -14.69 -3.62 17.72
N GLU A 7 -13.75 -4.57 17.89
CA GLU A 7 -13.99 -6.00 17.79
C GLU A 7 -15.00 -6.47 18.85
N GLN A 8 -14.87 -6.05 20.11
CA GLN A 8 -15.83 -6.35 21.17
C GLN A 8 -17.25 -5.81 20.92
N ALA A 9 -17.35 -4.71 20.16
CA ALA A 9 -18.62 -4.17 19.70
C ALA A 9 -19.23 -4.94 18.50
N GLY A 10 -18.66 -6.09 18.12
CA GLY A 10 -19.17 -6.94 17.04
C GLY A 10 -18.89 -6.42 15.64
N ARG A 11 -17.88 -5.55 15.46
CA ARG A 11 -17.56 -4.94 14.16
C ARG A 11 -16.28 -5.51 13.58
N TYR A 12 -16.35 -5.99 12.32
CA TYR A 12 -15.19 -6.54 11.60
C TYR A 12 -14.04 -5.52 11.39
N ASP A 13 -14.34 -4.22 11.44
CA ASP A 13 -13.31 -3.17 11.32
C ASP A 13 -12.21 -3.29 12.40
N GLY A 14 -12.55 -3.80 13.59
CA GLY A 14 -11.60 -4.02 14.67
C GLY A 14 -10.49 -5.00 14.31
N PRO A 15 -10.81 -6.27 14.08
CA PRO A 15 -9.80 -7.27 13.72
C PRO A 15 -9.23 -7.05 12.31
N LEU A 16 -9.97 -6.46 11.36
CA LEU A 16 -9.43 -6.12 10.04
C LEU A 16 -8.30 -5.07 10.14
N ASN A 17 -8.49 -4.01 10.92
CA ASN A 17 -7.44 -3.01 11.10
C ASN A 17 -6.29 -3.54 11.98
N THR A 18 -6.56 -4.45 12.92
CA THR A 18 -5.51 -5.18 13.64
C THR A 18 -4.64 -6.00 12.68
N ALA A 19 -5.26 -6.69 11.71
CA ALA A 19 -4.53 -7.42 10.67
C ALA A 19 -3.62 -6.51 9.84
N ARG A 20 -4.11 -5.32 9.46
CA ARG A 20 -3.29 -4.32 8.73
C ARG A 20 -2.11 -3.82 9.53
N VAL A 21 -2.29 -3.58 10.83
CA VAL A 21 -1.19 -3.17 11.71
C VAL A 21 -0.15 -4.28 11.83
N TYR A 22 -0.57 -5.51 12.12
CA TYR A 22 0.35 -6.65 12.20
C TYR A 22 1.08 -6.91 10.88
N PHE A 23 0.40 -6.75 9.75
CA PHE A 23 1.02 -6.83 8.43
C PHE A 23 2.11 -5.76 8.26
N ALA A 24 1.82 -4.51 8.62
CA ALA A 24 2.78 -3.40 8.55
C ALA A 24 3.97 -3.57 9.51
N GLU A 25 3.77 -4.26 10.63
CA GLU A 25 4.82 -4.61 11.60
C GLU A 25 5.61 -5.87 11.20
N GLY A 26 5.23 -6.55 10.10
CA GLY A 26 5.85 -7.81 9.68
C GLY A 26 5.42 -9.02 10.48
N ASN A 27 4.45 -8.90 11.39
CA ASN A 27 3.86 -10.01 12.13
C ASN A 27 2.80 -10.72 11.26
N LEU A 28 3.26 -11.55 10.32
CA LEU A 28 2.39 -12.17 9.32
C LEU A 28 1.42 -13.18 9.92
N ASP A 29 1.85 -13.94 10.94
CA ASP A 29 0.97 -14.89 11.64
C ASP A 29 -0.13 -14.17 12.41
N GLY A 30 0.21 -13.09 13.11
CA GLY A 30 -0.76 -12.23 13.78
C GLY A 30 -1.73 -11.58 12.80
N ALA A 31 -1.25 -11.15 11.62
CA ALA A 31 -2.07 -10.60 10.56
C ALA A 31 -3.07 -11.63 10.02
N THR A 32 -2.61 -12.86 9.74
CA THR A 32 -3.45 -13.97 9.28
C THR A 32 -4.56 -14.29 10.30
N GLN A 33 -4.21 -14.42 11.59
CA GLN A 33 -5.16 -14.72 12.65
C GLN A 33 -6.19 -13.59 12.83
N ALA A 34 -5.76 -12.33 12.79
CA ALA A 34 -6.65 -11.19 12.91
C ALA A 34 -7.60 -11.08 11.71
N LEU A 35 -7.09 -11.32 10.49
CA LEU A 35 -7.91 -11.36 9.28
C LEU A 35 -8.95 -12.48 9.32
N ALA A 36 -8.57 -13.67 9.80
CA ALA A 36 -9.49 -14.79 9.97
C ALA A 36 -10.62 -14.44 10.93
N ARG A 37 -10.33 -13.75 12.05
CA ARG A 37 -11.38 -13.27 12.97
C ARG A 37 -12.31 -12.26 12.30
N ALA A 38 -11.77 -11.33 11.49
CA ALA A 38 -12.59 -10.36 10.76
C ALA A 38 -13.57 -11.06 9.79
N VAL A 39 -13.08 -12.03 9.03
CA VAL A 39 -13.91 -12.79 8.05
C VAL A 39 -14.96 -13.68 8.72
N ALA A 40 -14.73 -14.11 9.97
CA ALA A 40 -15.68 -14.89 10.74
C ALA A 40 -16.83 -14.06 11.36
N MET A 41 -16.74 -12.72 11.32
CA MET A 41 -17.77 -11.84 11.87
C MET A 41 -19.00 -11.71 10.98
N ASP A 42 -20.11 -11.27 11.57
CA ASP A 42 -21.34 -10.88 10.87
C ASP A 42 -21.73 -9.45 11.32
N PRO A 43 -21.80 -8.47 10.40
CA PRO A 43 -21.50 -8.59 8.96
C PRO A 43 -20.02 -8.86 8.69
N LYS A 44 -19.73 -9.52 7.56
CA LYS A 44 -18.37 -9.78 7.08
C LYS A 44 -17.77 -8.53 6.45
N PRO A 45 -16.42 -8.41 6.41
CA PRO A 45 -15.77 -7.40 5.58
C PRO A 45 -16.05 -7.66 4.09
N PRO A 46 -16.00 -6.62 3.23
CA PRO A 46 -16.09 -6.81 1.79
C PRO A 46 -15.07 -7.84 1.29
N VAL A 47 -15.52 -8.78 0.42
CA VAL A 47 -14.70 -9.90 -0.04
C VAL A 47 -13.39 -9.42 -0.67
N TRP A 48 -13.44 -8.37 -1.51
CA TRP A 48 -12.23 -7.81 -2.15
C TRP A 48 -11.24 -7.23 -1.15
N THR A 49 -11.70 -6.67 -0.01
CA THR A 49 -10.80 -6.13 1.03
C THR A 49 -10.06 -7.24 1.76
N SER A 50 -10.76 -8.31 2.11
CA SER A 50 -10.14 -9.47 2.76
C SER A 50 -9.26 -10.26 1.79
N ALA A 51 -9.67 -10.42 0.54
CA ALA A 51 -8.88 -11.07 -0.49
C ALA A 51 -7.58 -10.28 -0.77
N TRP A 52 -7.66 -8.95 -0.94
CA TRP A 52 -6.47 -8.13 -1.15
C TRP A 52 -5.46 -8.29 0.00
N LEU A 53 -5.90 -8.15 1.26
CA LEU A 53 -5.01 -8.27 2.42
C LEU A 53 -4.49 -9.70 2.58
N SER A 54 -5.31 -10.71 2.29
CA SER A 54 -4.87 -12.11 2.27
C SER A 54 -3.78 -12.36 1.22
N GLY A 55 -3.94 -11.77 0.03
CA GLY A 55 -2.93 -11.82 -1.04
C GLY A 55 -1.60 -11.20 -0.63
N GLU A 56 -1.63 -10.02 -0.01
CA GLU A 56 -0.44 -9.34 0.50
C GLU A 56 0.28 -10.17 1.57
N ILE A 57 -0.46 -10.71 2.54
CA ILE A 57 0.09 -11.56 3.60
C ILE A 57 0.70 -12.83 3.00
N ALA A 58 -0.05 -13.52 2.13
CA ALA A 58 0.40 -14.77 1.50
C ALA A 58 1.67 -14.55 0.67
N ARG A 59 1.76 -13.45 -0.07
CA ARG A 59 2.95 -13.11 -0.85
C ARG A 59 4.17 -12.92 0.04
N GLN A 60 4.06 -12.21 1.17
CA GLN A 60 5.15 -12.03 2.12
C GLN A 60 5.53 -13.34 2.86
N GLN A 61 4.58 -14.27 3.01
CA GLN A 61 4.85 -15.62 3.55
C GLN A 61 5.47 -16.57 2.53
N GLY A 62 5.68 -16.14 1.26
CA GLY A 62 6.17 -16.99 0.19
C GLY A 62 5.11 -17.94 -0.39
N GLN A 63 3.84 -17.76 -0.05
CA GLN A 63 2.71 -18.54 -0.56
C GLN A 63 2.19 -17.90 -1.86
N PHE A 64 3.02 -17.90 -2.90
CA PHE A 64 2.79 -17.10 -4.11
C PHE A 64 1.55 -17.54 -4.90
N ASP A 65 1.25 -18.84 -4.95
CA ASP A 65 0.03 -19.34 -5.59
C ASP A 65 -1.22 -18.82 -4.89
N VAL A 66 -1.23 -18.81 -3.55
CA VAL A 66 -2.31 -18.26 -2.74
C VAL A 66 -2.45 -16.76 -2.98
N ALA A 67 -1.35 -16.03 -3.09
CA ALA A 67 -1.36 -14.62 -3.41
C ALA A 67 -1.98 -14.34 -4.80
N VAL A 68 -1.60 -15.12 -5.82
CA VAL A 68 -2.15 -15.02 -7.17
C VAL A 68 -3.67 -15.22 -7.17
N GLU A 69 -4.17 -16.27 -6.51
CA GLU A 69 -5.62 -16.53 -6.45
C GLU A 69 -6.39 -15.40 -5.74
N ASN A 70 -5.85 -14.87 -4.65
CA ASN A 70 -6.46 -13.76 -3.94
C ASN A 70 -6.50 -12.46 -4.78
N PHE A 71 -5.40 -12.10 -5.47
CA PHE A 71 -5.39 -10.91 -6.33
C PHE A 71 -6.29 -11.08 -7.56
N LYS A 72 -6.38 -12.28 -8.14
CA LYS A 72 -7.37 -12.58 -9.19
C LYS A 72 -8.80 -12.42 -8.69
N SER A 73 -9.09 -12.90 -7.49
CA SER A 73 -10.42 -12.74 -6.89
C SER A 73 -10.81 -11.26 -6.79
N VAL A 74 -9.90 -10.38 -6.35
CA VAL A 74 -10.16 -8.93 -6.34
C VAL A 74 -10.46 -8.40 -7.74
N LEU A 75 -9.67 -8.78 -8.75
CA LEU A 75 -9.80 -8.21 -10.10
C LEU A 75 -11.03 -8.72 -10.85
N TYR A 76 -11.35 -10.01 -10.70
CA TYR A 76 -12.24 -10.71 -11.63
C TYR A 76 -13.53 -11.25 -11.02
N ASP A 77 -13.60 -11.52 -9.69
CA ASP A 77 -14.80 -12.09 -9.09
C ASP A 77 -15.96 -11.08 -9.08
N GLN A 78 -17.08 -11.49 -9.65
CA GLN A 78 -18.30 -10.70 -9.71
C GLN A 78 -19.18 -11.07 -8.51
N THR A 79 -19.03 -10.36 -7.39
CA THR A 79 -19.88 -10.54 -6.21
C THR A 79 -21.11 -9.66 -6.29
N GLU A 80 -22.21 -10.08 -5.64
CA GLU A 80 -23.45 -9.30 -5.59
C GLU A 80 -23.21 -7.90 -4.97
N GLU A 81 -22.38 -7.83 -3.93
CA GLU A 81 -22.02 -6.56 -3.28
C GLU A 81 -21.23 -5.64 -4.21
N ARG A 82 -20.25 -6.19 -4.96
CA ARG A 82 -19.50 -5.45 -5.98
C ARG A 82 -20.44 -4.88 -7.04
N ASN A 83 -21.35 -5.70 -7.55
CA ASN A 83 -22.30 -5.29 -8.58
C ASN A 83 -23.27 -4.22 -8.06
N LYS A 84 -23.77 -4.35 -6.84
CA LYS A 84 -24.63 -3.33 -6.20
C LYS A 84 -23.93 -1.98 -6.05
N ARG A 85 -22.62 -2.00 -5.77
CA ARG A 85 -21.80 -0.78 -5.61
C ARG A 85 -21.23 -0.26 -6.93
N GLN A 86 -21.42 -0.98 -8.03
CA GLN A 86 -20.87 -0.68 -9.36
C GLN A 86 -19.32 -0.53 -9.35
N PHE A 87 -18.63 -1.32 -8.53
CA PHE A 87 -17.18 -1.32 -8.49
C PHE A 87 -16.59 -2.15 -9.63
N ASP A 88 -15.70 -1.54 -10.41
CA ASP A 88 -14.88 -2.21 -11.41
C ASP A 88 -13.41 -2.16 -11.01
N PHE A 89 -12.91 -3.29 -10.50
CA PHE A 89 -11.51 -3.44 -10.12
C PHE A 89 -10.62 -3.86 -11.29
N SER A 90 -11.17 -4.08 -12.49
CA SER A 90 -10.37 -4.44 -13.66
C SER A 90 -9.38 -3.35 -14.07
N LEU A 91 -9.65 -2.10 -13.68
CA LEU A 91 -8.78 -0.94 -13.89
C LEU A 91 -7.92 -0.60 -12.67
N ASP A 92 -7.93 -1.43 -11.63
CA ASP A 92 -7.07 -1.21 -10.46
C ASP A 92 -5.63 -1.62 -10.77
N TYR A 93 -4.82 -0.65 -11.17
CA TYR A 93 -3.41 -0.88 -11.49
C TYR A 93 -2.56 -1.29 -10.27
N VAL A 94 -3.00 -0.98 -9.04
CA VAL A 94 -2.29 -1.40 -7.82
C VAL A 94 -2.41 -2.90 -7.65
N VAL A 95 -3.63 -3.44 -7.70
CA VAL A 95 -3.86 -4.89 -7.59
C VAL A 95 -3.24 -5.65 -8.76
N ARG A 96 -3.26 -5.06 -9.99
CA ARG A 96 -2.57 -5.66 -11.15
C ARG A 96 -1.05 -5.72 -10.96
N ASN A 97 -0.43 -4.67 -10.42
CA ASN A 97 0.99 -4.69 -10.08
C ASN A 97 1.29 -5.79 -9.05
N GLN A 98 0.45 -5.98 -8.05
CA GLN A 98 0.62 -7.04 -7.05
C GLN A 98 0.49 -8.44 -7.67
N LEU A 99 -0.50 -8.64 -8.56
CA LEU A 99 -0.65 -9.89 -9.29
C LEU A 99 0.57 -10.18 -10.18
N GLY A 100 1.03 -9.18 -10.94
CA GLY A 100 2.24 -9.29 -11.76
C GLY A 100 3.47 -9.62 -10.92
N SER A 101 3.61 -8.99 -9.75
CA SER A 101 4.71 -9.28 -8.82
C SER A 101 4.63 -10.69 -8.25
N ALA A 102 3.43 -11.19 -7.91
CA ALA A 102 3.26 -12.57 -7.43
C ALA A 102 3.62 -13.60 -8.51
N TYR A 103 3.31 -13.32 -9.79
CA TYR A 103 3.77 -14.16 -10.90
C TYR A 103 5.30 -14.10 -11.08
N LEU A 104 5.92 -12.93 -10.89
CA LEU A 104 7.37 -12.81 -10.93
C LEU A 104 8.02 -13.62 -9.80
N ASP A 105 7.46 -13.59 -8.59
CA ASP A 105 7.92 -14.40 -7.46
C ASP A 105 7.82 -15.91 -7.77
N LEU A 106 6.71 -16.37 -8.40
CA LEU A 106 6.56 -17.75 -8.89
C LEU A 106 7.61 -18.11 -9.95
N ALA A 107 7.92 -17.19 -10.87
CA ALA A 107 8.96 -17.41 -11.86
C ALA A 107 10.34 -17.58 -11.22
N LEU A 108 10.62 -16.83 -10.15
CA LEU A 108 11.85 -16.96 -9.38
C LEU A 108 11.92 -18.28 -8.63
N ALA A 109 10.81 -18.71 -8.02
CA ALA A 109 10.72 -20.00 -7.34
C ALA A 109 10.91 -21.16 -8.33
N ALA A 110 10.26 -21.12 -9.50
CA ALA A 110 10.42 -22.11 -10.57
C ALA A 110 11.88 -22.16 -11.09
N SER A 111 12.52 -20.99 -11.26
CA SER A 111 13.93 -20.92 -11.64
C SER A 111 14.85 -21.58 -10.62
N SER A 112 14.57 -21.39 -9.32
CA SER A 112 15.34 -22.02 -8.23
C SER A 112 15.11 -23.53 -8.14
N ALA A 113 13.98 -24.03 -8.64
CA ALA A 113 13.65 -25.44 -8.75
C ALA A 113 14.09 -26.07 -10.09
N GLU A 114 14.82 -25.33 -10.94
CA GLU A 114 15.23 -25.72 -12.29
C GLU A 114 14.05 -26.04 -13.25
N ASP A 115 12.84 -25.58 -12.92
CA ASP A 115 11.64 -25.67 -13.76
C ASP A 115 11.63 -24.52 -14.79
N ASN A 116 12.27 -24.74 -15.91
CA ASN A 116 12.36 -23.74 -16.98
C ASN A 116 11.01 -23.46 -17.66
N GLU A 117 10.12 -24.45 -17.78
CA GLU A 117 8.80 -24.27 -18.37
C GLU A 117 7.91 -23.42 -17.46
N GLY A 118 7.87 -23.72 -16.17
CA GLY A 118 7.18 -22.93 -15.17
C GLY A 118 7.70 -21.50 -15.09
N LYS A 119 9.03 -21.33 -15.08
CA LYS A 119 9.69 -20.02 -15.10
C LYS A 119 9.20 -19.18 -16.28
N ASP A 120 9.29 -19.68 -17.50
CA ASP A 120 8.95 -18.94 -18.70
C ASP A 120 7.44 -18.63 -18.75
N LYS A 121 6.59 -19.58 -18.36
CA LYS A 121 5.15 -19.37 -18.21
C LYS A 121 4.83 -18.22 -17.25
N TYR A 122 5.42 -18.23 -16.06
CA TYR A 122 5.14 -17.19 -15.05
C TYR A 122 5.73 -15.84 -15.44
N LEU A 123 6.87 -15.78 -16.12
CA LEU A 123 7.41 -14.54 -16.67
C LEU A 123 6.46 -13.92 -17.70
N GLN A 124 5.84 -14.71 -18.58
CA GLN A 124 4.88 -14.21 -19.55
C GLN A 124 3.60 -13.71 -18.86
N LEU A 125 3.13 -14.37 -17.81
CA LEU A 125 1.97 -13.92 -17.03
C LEU A 125 2.28 -12.59 -16.31
N ALA A 126 3.45 -12.49 -15.66
CA ALA A 126 3.91 -11.25 -15.03
C ALA A 126 3.99 -10.09 -16.04
N ARG A 127 4.63 -10.34 -17.19
CA ARG A 127 4.69 -9.39 -18.31
C ARG A 127 3.31 -8.89 -18.69
N SER A 128 2.37 -9.80 -18.92
CA SER A 128 1.01 -9.45 -19.35
C SER A 128 0.31 -8.52 -18.33
N GLU A 129 0.44 -8.79 -17.03
CA GLU A 129 -0.19 -7.92 -16.02
C GLU A 129 0.46 -6.55 -15.94
N PHE A 130 1.80 -6.45 -16.01
CA PHE A 130 2.47 -5.15 -16.02
C PHE A 130 2.20 -4.35 -17.30
N GLU A 131 2.12 -5.00 -18.46
CA GLU A 131 1.71 -4.32 -19.70
C GLU A 131 0.28 -3.78 -19.62
N LYS A 132 -0.66 -4.51 -18.98
CA LYS A 132 -2.01 -4.00 -18.70
C LYS A 132 -1.98 -2.79 -17.75
N VAL A 133 -1.10 -2.77 -16.74
CA VAL A 133 -0.91 -1.58 -15.92
C VAL A 133 -0.52 -0.39 -16.78
N LEU A 134 0.41 -0.55 -17.71
CA LEU A 134 0.85 0.54 -18.59
C LEU A 134 -0.23 1.00 -19.59
N THR A 135 -1.27 0.21 -19.86
CA THR A 135 -2.44 0.67 -20.63
C THR A 135 -3.34 1.59 -19.81
N ILE A 136 -3.31 1.49 -18.48
CA ILE A 136 -4.09 2.31 -17.54
C ILE A 136 -3.30 3.55 -17.13
N ASP A 137 -2.04 3.35 -16.79
CA ASP A 137 -1.09 4.37 -16.33
C ASP A 137 0.26 4.15 -17.03
N SER A 138 0.46 4.84 -18.15
CA SER A 138 1.67 4.69 -18.99
C SER A 138 2.96 5.18 -18.34
N GLU A 139 2.87 5.87 -17.19
CA GLU A 139 4.01 6.40 -16.43
C GLU A 139 4.28 5.60 -15.14
N ASN A 140 3.61 4.46 -14.99
CA ASN A 140 3.68 3.67 -13.77
C ASN A 140 5.08 3.11 -13.50
N LEU A 141 5.75 3.68 -12.50
CA LEU A 141 7.13 3.35 -12.16
C LEU A 141 7.32 1.89 -11.77
N MET A 142 6.38 1.33 -11.00
CA MET A 142 6.47 -0.06 -10.55
C MET A 142 6.35 -1.02 -11.72
N ALA A 143 5.42 -0.77 -12.66
CA ALA A 143 5.27 -1.59 -13.85
C ALA A 143 6.53 -1.52 -14.73
N HIS A 144 7.08 -0.33 -14.98
CA HIS A 144 8.32 -0.21 -15.74
C HIS A 144 9.49 -0.92 -15.05
N ALA A 145 9.68 -0.75 -13.74
CA ALA A 145 10.77 -1.41 -13.00
C ALA A 145 10.65 -2.94 -13.06
N ASN A 146 9.45 -3.48 -12.89
CA ASN A 146 9.22 -4.92 -12.93
C ASN A 146 9.37 -5.48 -14.36
N LEU A 147 8.98 -4.73 -15.39
CA LEU A 147 9.18 -5.12 -16.79
C LEU A 147 10.66 -5.19 -17.16
N VAL A 148 11.52 -4.33 -16.61
CA VAL A 148 12.98 -4.48 -16.75
C VAL A 148 13.38 -5.88 -16.29
N THR A 149 13.02 -6.27 -15.07
CA THR A 149 13.37 -7.59 -14.51
C THR A 149 12.80 -8.73 -15.33
N VAL A 150 11.57 -8.62 -15.80
CA VAL A 150 10.93 -9.65 -16.63
C VAL A 150 11.67 -9.81 -17.96
N PHE A 151 11.96 -8.73 -18.67
CA PHE A 151 12.62 -8.78 -19.97
C PHE A 151 14.08 -9.22 -19.89
N GLU A 152 14.82 -8.80 -18.86
CA GLU A 152 16.17 -9.32 -18.58
C GLU A 152 16.17 -10.84 -18.40
N ARG A 153 15.19 -11.38 -17.65
CA ARG A 153 15.07 -12.83 -17.43
C ARG A 153 14.60 -13.60 -18.65
N LEU A 154 13.88 -12.95 -19.57
CA LEU A 154 13.50 -13.50 -20.86
C LEU A 154 14.61 -13.34 -21.92
N GLY A 155 15.71 -12.64 -21.63
CA GLY A 155 16.79 -12.36 -22.56
C GLY A 155 16.44 -11.35 -23.66
N ILE A 156 15.47 -10.45 -23.42
CA ILE A 156 14.98 -9.45 -24.37
C ILE A 156 15.51 -8.06 -23.97
N GLU A 157 16.80 -7.85 -24.17
CA GLU A 157 17.54 -6.68 -23.68
C GLU A 157 17.00 -5.34 -24.20
N ASP A 158 16.59 -5.26 -25.48
CA ASP A 158 16.05 -4.01 -26.04
C ASP A 158 14.80 -3.53 -25.29
N GLN A 159 13.94 -4.45 -24.90
CA GLN A 159 12.75 -4.13 -24.12
C GLN A 159 13.09 -3.78 -22.66
N ALA A 160 14.06 -4.48 -22.06
CA ALA A 160 14.54 -4.15 -20.73
C ALA A 160 15.10 -2.72 -20.70
N GLU A 161 15.92 -2.35 -21.69
CA GLU A 161 16.48 -0.98 -21.79
C GLU A 161 15.38 0.07 -22.01
N PHE A 162 14.40 -0.19 -22.89
CA PHE A 162 13.26 0.71 -23.08
C PHE A 162 12.57 1.01 -21.76
N HIS A 163 12.24 -0.02 -20.96
CA HIS A 163 11.57 0.16 -19.68
C HIS A 163 12.48 0.79 -18.61
N ARG A 164 13.78 0.55 -18.65
CA ARG A 164 14.77 1.20 -17.78
C ARG A 164 14.78 2.71 -18.02
N GLN A 165 14.81 3.13 -19.30
CA GLN A 165 14.77 4.54 -19.68
C GLN A 165 13.42 5.20 -19.30
N ALA A 166 12.30 4.51 -19.49
CA ALA A 166 11.00 5.00 -19.07
C ALA A 166 10.94 5.19 -17.54
N ASN A 167 11.42 4.22 -16.77
CA ASN A 167 11.47 4.31 -15.30
C ASN A 167 12.31 5.52 -14.85
N LEU A 168 13.47 5.75 -15.46
CA LEU A 168 14.31 6.91 -15.18
C LEU A 168 13.61 8.23 -15.53
N ARG A 169 12.90 8.27 -16.66
CA ARG A 169 12.18 9.47 -17.13
C ARG A 169 11.05 9.87 -16.19
N TYR A 170 10.29 8.90 -15.70
CA TYR A 170 9.10 9.15 -14.88
C TYR A 170 9.40 9.19 -13.39
N LYS A 171 10.61 8.80 -12.98
CA LYS A 171 11.01 8.86 -11.57
C LYS A 171 10.95 10.30 -11.06
N PRO A 172 10.20 10.57 -9.96
CA PRO A 172 10.15 11.90 -9.40
C PRO A 172 11.54 12.41 -9.03
N ASP A 173 11.86 13.62 -9.49
CA ASP A 173 13.02 14.33 -8.99
C ASP A 173 12.66 15.07 -7.70
N ASP A 174 12.94 14.45 -6.56
CA ASP A 174 12.69 15.04 -5.24
C ASP A 174 13.43 16.38 -5.06
N ASN A 175 14.59 16.54 -5.69
CA ASN A 175 15.34 17.79 -5.63
C ASN A 175 14.63 18.89 -6.44
N ALA A 176 14.17 18.60 -7.65
CA ALA A 176 13.41 19.56 -8.46
C ALA A 176 12.12 19.97 -7.77
N SER A 177 11.40 19.02 -7.15
CA SER A 177 10.23 19.31 -6.35
C SER A 177 10.52 20.25 -5.17
N ASN A 178 11.60 20.00 -4.44
CA ASN A 178 12.02 20.84 -3.32
C ASN A 178 12.50 22.23 -3.79
N LEU A 179 13.23 22.33 -4.89
CA LEU A 179 13.66 23.57 -5.50
C LEU A 179 12.48 24.41 -5.99
N ALA A 180 11.44 23.79 -6.55
CA ALA A 180 10.24 24.50 -6.97
C ALA A 180 9.35 24.95 -5.80
N ARG A 181 9.25 24.11 -4.75
CA ARG A 181 8.44 24.40 -3.55
C ARG A 181 9.01 25.55 -2.74
N ARG A 182 10.33 25.68 -2.64
CA ARG A 182 10.99 26.69 -1.81
C ARG A 182 10.64 28.13 -2.23
N PRO A 183 10.78 28.55 -3.50
CA PRO A 183 10.34 29.86 -3.95
C PRO A 183 8.83 30.04 -3.89
N ALA A 184 8.04 28.99 -4.18
CA ALA A 184 6.59 29.05 -4.10
C ALA A 184 6.09 29.29 -2.67
N ARG A 185 6.71 28.68 -1.66
CA ARG A 185 6.40 28.93 -0.24
C ARG A 185 6.72 30.34 0.19
N GLN A 186 7.80 30.93 -0.34
CA GLN A 186 8.14 32.32 -0.08
C GLN A 186 7.18 33.28 -0.77
N LYS A 187 6.77 32.98 -2.00
CA LYS A 187 5.86 33.81 -2.79
C LYS A 187 4.41 33.76 -2.29
N TYR A 188 3.99 32.62 -1.74
CA TYR A 188 2.61 32.38 -1.29
C TYR A 188 2.55 31.94 0.18
N PRO A 189 2.77 32.84 1.15
CA PRO A 189 2.82 32.49 2.58
C PRO A 189 1.52 31.85 3.10
N ALA A 190 0.36 32.26 2.55
CA ALA A 190 -0.93 31.69 2.93
C ALA A 190 -1.05 30.19 2.51
N ALA A 191 -0.59 29.85 1.30
CA ALA A 191 -0.54 28.47 0.83
C ALA A 191 0.46 27.62 1.62
N ASN A 192 1.59 28.22 2.05
CA ASN A 192 2.53 27.55 2.93
C ASN A 192 1.91 27.19 4.29
N ARG A 193 1.18 28.13 4.90
CA ARG A 193 0.45 27.90 6.17
C ARG A 193 -0.62 26.81 6.02
N ALA A 194 -1.33 26.79 4.88
CA ALA A 194 -2.33 25.76 4.61
C ALA A 194 -1.71 24.35 4.42
N ALA A 195 -0.45 24.29 3.99
CA ALA A 195 0.30 23.05 3.80
C ALA A 195 1.07 22.60 5.06
N GLU A 196 1.14 23.43 6.10
CA GLU A 196 1.71 23.05 7.38
C GLU A 196 0.80 22.02 8.06
N SER A 197 1.43 21.06 8.75
CA SER A 197 0.67 20.06 9.52
C SER A 197 -0.27 20.77 10.50
N THR A 198 -1.54 20.39 10.48
CA THR A 198 -2.52 20.93 11.42
C THR A 198 -2.06 20.63 12.84
N VAL A 199 -1.73 21.67 13.60
CA VAL A 199 -1.41 21.52 15.02
C VAL A 199 -2.72 21.24 15.75
N ILE A 200 -2.89 20.02 16.23
CA ILE A 200 -4.02 19.66 17.07
C ILE A 200 -3.72 20.19 18.48
N TYR A 201 -4.31 21.29 18.83
CA TYR A 201 -4.25 21.79 20.19
C TYR A 201 -5.12 20.92 21.08
N LEU A 202 -4.62 20.55 22.24
CA LEU A 202 -5.47 19.95 23.28
C LEU A 202 -6.60 20.95 23.60
N LEU A 203 -7.84 20.46 23.58
CA LEU A 203 -9.02 21.29 23.91
C LEU A 203 -8.93 21.85 25.34
N GLN A 204 -8.16 21.23 26.21
CA GLN A 204 -7.90 21.63 27.60
C GLN A 204 -6.69 22.56 27.75
N ARG A 205 -6.47 23.48 26.84
CA ARG A 205 -5.42 24.49 26.98
C ARG A 205 -5.80 25.56 28.03
N PRO A 206 -4.83 26.11 28.79
CA PRO A 206 -5.09 27.22 29.70
C PRO A 206 -5.78 28.38 29.01
N GLY A 207 -6.83 28.92 29.64
CA GLY A 207 -7.60 30.04 29.08
C GLY A 207 -8.63 29.67 28.01
N ALA A 208 -8.89 28.40 27.74
CA ALA A 208 -9.99 27.97 26.88
C ALA A 208 -11.34 28.27 27.56
N PRO A 209 -12.35 28.84 26.83
CA PRO A 209 -13.66 29.16 27.41
C PRO A 209 -14.30 27.89 28.01
N GLY A 210 -14.80 27.98 29.26
CA GLY A 210 -15.51 26.88 29.94
C GLY A 210 -14.66 25.87 30.69
N LEU A 211 -13.31 26.04 30.73
CA LEU A 211 -12.44 25.18 31.54
C LEU A 211 -12.19 25.79 32.93
N PRO A 212 -12.15 24.95 34.01
CA PRO A 212 -11.80 25.44 35.34
C PRO A 212 -10.38 26.00 35.39
N PRO A 213 -10.11 27.04 36.20
CA PRO A 213 -8.78 27.66 36.30
C PRO A 213 -7.65 26.73 36.75
N GLU A 214 -7.97 25.66 37.48
CA GLU A 214 -7.00 24.68 37.98
C GLU A 214 -6.41 23.77 36.91
N ALA A 215 -7.01 23.64 35.71
CA ALA A 215 -6.45 22.89 34.61
C ALA A 215 -5.19 23.55 34.00
N ALA A 216 -4.93 24.82 34.35
CA ALA A 216 -3.81 25.61 33.84
C ALA A 216 -2.44 25.29 34.47
N SER A 217 -2.39 24.62 35.62
CA SER A 217 -1.14 24.46 36.40
C SER A 217 -0.32 23.20 36.12
N LYS A 218 -0.82 22.26 35.31
CA LYS A 218 -0.15 20.96 35.08
C LYS A 218 0.59 20.80 33.75
N SER A 219 0.62 21.81 32.86
CA SER A 219 1.26 21.70 31.55
C SER A 219 2.60 22.45 31.38
N ALA A 220 3.16 23.01 32.44
CA ALA A 220 4.45 23.71 32.38
C ALA A 220 5.62 22.74 32.67
N GLY A 221 5.83 21.77 31.80
CA GLY A 221 6.88 20.74 31.99
C GLY A 221 7.34 20.03 30.73
N VAL A 222 7.31 20.70 29.57
CA VAL A 222 8.05 20.18 28.39
C VAL A 222 9.18 21.14 28.09
N SER A 223 10.38 20.79 28.57
CA SER A 223 11.62 21.49 28.24
C SER A 223 11.90 21.35 26.74
N THR A 224 11.95 22.45 26.04
CA THR A 224 12.61 22.57 24.75
C THR A 224 14.08 22.25 24.90
N GLN A 225 14.52 21.07 24.51
CA GLN A 225 15.93 20.84 24.18
C GLN A 225 16.16 21.32 22.73
N GLU A 226 16.76 22.49 22.62
CA GLU A 226 17.46 22.91 21.41
C GLU A 226 18.61 21.94 21.16
N ASN A 227 18.51 21.11 20.13
CA ASN A 227 19.67 20.44 19.54
C ASN A 227 20.26 21.36 18.47
N LEU A 228 21.24 22.13 18.86
CA LEU A 228 22.27 22.68 17.97
C LEU A 228 23.15 21.51 17.50
N LEU A 229 23.17 21.26 16.24
CA LEU A 229 24.19 20.46 15.58
C LEU A 229 25.22 21.39 14.91
N PRO A 230 26.51 21.03 14.94
CA PRO A 230 27.59 21.80 14.36
C PRO A 230 27.63 21.80 12.85
#